data_7fca7d231eaa8dcec9302d2289a478eb
#
_entry.id   7fca7d231eaa8dcec9302d2289a478eb
#
_cell.length_a   1.000
_cell.length_b   1.000
_cell.length_c   1.000
_cell.angle_alpha   90.00
_cell.angle_beta   90.00
_cell.angle_gamma   90.00
#
_symmetry.space_group_name_H-M   'P 1'
#
loop_
_entity.id
_entity.type
_entity.pdbx_description
1 polymer ?
#
loop_
_entity_poly.entity_id
_entity_poly.type
_entity_poly.pdbx_seq_one_letter_code
_entity_poly.pdbx_strand_id
1 'polypeptide(L)'
;MSTLRASMSAGESGPVITLSGETDVTTVAELSELVTAQLSGGTPCLTIDASGLRFADSASTRVLVLAARTLQQRGGGLVLLRPQRVLVQMMEIMGADQMITIRGQTESRPEPEP
;
A
#
# COMPACT_ATOMS: atom_id res chain seq x y z
N MET A 1 -16.22 5.50 14.21
CA MET A 1 -15.68 4.16 14.02
C MET A 1 -14.90 4.09 12.70
N SER A 2 -13.72 3.55 12.74
CA SER A 2 -12.89 3.51 11.54
C SER A 2 -13.22 2.28 10.71
N THR A 3 -13.25 2.45 9.40
CA THR A 3 -13.42 1.34 8.46
C THR A 3 -12.08 0.76 8.04
N LEU A 4 -11.00 1.37 8.49
CA LEU A 4 -9.65 0.90 8.18
C LEU A 4 -9.06 0.21 9.39
N ARG A 5 -8.47 -0.95 9.17
CA ARG A 5 -7.73 -1.67 10.20
C ARG A 5 -6.31 -1.82 9.74
N ALA A 6 -5.39 -1.62 10.66
CA ALA A 6 -3.98 -1.71 10.34
C ALA A 6 -3.25 -2.39 11.47
N SER A 7 -2.27 -3.19 11.11
CA SER A 7 -1.37 -3.79 12.09
C SER A 7 0.05 -3.73 11.53
N MET A 8 1.00 -3.80 12.46
CA MET A 8 2.41 -3.66 12.12
C MET A 8 3.14 -4.93 12.47
N SER A 9 4.08 -5.32 11.65
CA SER A 9 4.94 -6.45 11.95
C SER A 9 6.31 -6.23 11.32
N ALA A 10 7.25 -7.10 11.66
CA ALA A 10 8.58 -7.04 11.09
C ALA A 10 8.69 -8.12 10.02
N GLY A 11 9.16 -7.73 8.84
CA GLY A 11 9.42 -8.66 7.76
C GLY A 11 10.90 -8.77 7.50
N GLU A 12 11.25 -9.64 6.58
CA GLU A 12 12.67 -9.87 6.26
C GLU A 12 13.33 -8.65 5.66
N SER A 13 12.58 -7.86 4.90
CA SER A 13 13.14 -6.71 4.22
C SER A 13 12.84 -5.39 4.92
N GLY A 14 12.21 -5.45 6.08
CA GLY A 14 11.84 -4.24 6.81
C GLY A 14 10.43 -4.36 7.37
N PRO A 15 9.87 -3.24 7.83
CA PRO A 15 8.54 -3.26 8.43
C PRO A 15 7.44 -3.60 7.43
N VAL A 16 6.39 -4.20 7.95
CA VAL A 16 5.21 -4.55 7.16
C VAL A 16 3.99 -3.92 7.83
N ILE A 17 3.23 -3.16 7.05
CA ILE A 17 1.93 -2.65 7.48
C ILE A 17 0.87 -3.49 6.79
N THR A 18 0.03 -4.14 7.58
CA THR A 18 -1.09 -4.92 7.03
C THR A 18 -2.35 -4.08 7.13
N LEU A 19 -3.00 -3.87 6.00
CA LEU A 19 -4.19 -3.04 5.91
C LEU A 19 -5.38 -3.90 5.53
N SER A 20 -6.52 -3.62 6.13
CA SER A 20 -7.77 -4.26 5.73
C SER A 20 -8.90 -3.26 5.85
N GLY A 21 -9.99 -3.56 5.16
CA GLY A 21 -11.16 -2.70 5.16
C GLY A 21 -11.12 -1.71 4.02
N GLU A 22 -11.36 -0.46 4.33
CA GLU A 22 -11.46 0.60 3.34
C GLU A 22 -10.75 1.83 3.84
N THR A 23 -10.08 2.54 2.95
CA THR A 23 -9.46 3.79 3.30
C THR A 23 -9.96 4.87 2.37
N ASP A 24 -10.44 5.96 2.94
CA ASP A 24 -11.04 7.07 2.23
C ASP A 24 -10.74 8.36 2.98
N VAL A 25 -11.48 9.41 2.66
CA VAL A 25 -11.24 10.74 3.25
C VAL A 25 -11.38 10.72 4.77
N THR A 26 -12.17 9.79 5.33
CA THR A 26 -12.37 9.75 6.79
C THR A 26 -11.23 9.03 7.51
N THR A 27 -10.44 8.22 6.81
CA THR A 27 -9.38 7.42 7.42
C THR A 27 -8.00 7.74 6.86
N VAL A 28 -7.92 8.63 5.87
CA VAL A 28 -6.64 8.89 5.20
C VAL A 28 -5.59 9.44 6.18
N ALA A 29 -6.02 10.20 7.18
CA ALA A 29 -5.09 10.72 8.18
C ALA A 29 -4.45 9.60 8.99
N GLU A 30 -5.24 8.58 9.35
CA GLU A 30 -4.73 7.41 10.04
C GLU A 30 -3.67 6.69 9.21
N LEU A 31 -3.98 6.48 7.94
CA LEU A 31 -3.06 5.82 7.03
C LEU A 31 -1.77 6.63 6.90
N SER A 32 -1.92 7.93 6.73
CA SER A 32 -0.76 8.82 6.58
C SER A 32 0.13 8.78 7.82
N GLU A 33 -0.45 8.78 9.00
CA GLU A 33 0.32 8.72 10.24
C GLU A 33 1.09 7.41 10.37
N LEU A 34 0.44 6.31 10.03
CA LEU A 34 1.09 5.01 10.11
C LEU A 34 2.28 4.92 9.16
N VAL A 35 2.08 5.37 7.94
CA VAL A 35 3.14 5.34 6.93
C VAL A 35 4.28 6.27 7.34
N THR A 36 3.94 7.49 7.77
CA THR A 36 4.94 8.47 8.17
C THR A 36 5.77 7.97 9.34
N ALA A 37 5.14 7.30 10.30
CA ALA A 37 5.86 6.75 11.44
C ALA A 37 6.93 5.74 10.99
N GLN A 38 6.62 4.92 10.00
CA GLN A 38 7.59 3.97 9.48
C GLN A 38 8.70 4.67 8.70
N LEU A 39 8.35 5.67 7.92
CA LEU A 39 9.35 6.42 7.17
C LEU A 39 10.29 7.19 8.11
N SER A 40 9.76 7.69 9.22
CA SER A 40 10.56 8.42 10.20
C SER A 40 11.60 7.55 10.87
N GLY A 41 11.39 6.25 10.87
CA GLY A 41 12.38 5.31 11.40
C GLY A 41 13.60 5.11 10.51
N GLY A 42 13.60 5.73 9.33
CA GLY A 42 14.73 5.66 8.42
C GLY A 42 14.82 4.41 7.57
N THR A 43 13.79 3.56 7.62
CA THR A 43 13.83 2.34 6.82
C THR A 43 13.90 2.68 5.33
N PRO A 44 14.69 1.94 4.55
CA PRO A 44 14.69 2.13 3.10
C PRO A 44 13.61 1.31 2.40
N CYS A 45 13.05 0.29 3.06
CA CYS A 45 12.06 -0.58 2.45
C CYS A 45 10.84 -0.70 3.35
N LEU A 46 9.67 -0.67 2.76
CA LEU A 46 8.41 -0.81 3.48
C LEU A 46 7.50 -1.71 2.67
N THR A 47 6.88 -2.68 3.32
CA THR A 47 5.90 -3.54 2.69
C THR A 47 4.52 -3.19 3.21
N ILE A 48 3.58 -3.04 2.29
CA ILE A 48 2.18 -2.85 2.62
C ILE A 48 1.44 -4.10 2.16
N ASP A 49 0.92 -4.86 3.12
CA ASP A 49 0.09 -6.02 2.79
C ASP A 49 -1.33 -5.51 2.60
N ALA A 50 -1.77 -5.47 1.36
CA ALA A 50 -3.06 -4.90 1.00
C ALA A 50 -4.09 -5.97 0.66
N SER A 51 -3.83 -7.22 1.03
CA SER A 51 -4.74 -8.31 0.68
C SER A 51 -6.14 -8.11 1.23
N GLY A 52 -6.26 -7.48 2.39
CA GLY A 52 -7.55 -7.21 3.00
C GLY A 52 -8.12 -5.83 2.69
N LEU A 53 -7.43 -5.03 1.89
CA LEU A 53 -7.87 -3.68 1.59
C LEU A 53 -8.79 -3.71 0.37
N ARG A 54 -10.09 -3.48 0.60
CA ARG A 54 -11.09 -3.60 -0.45
C ARG A 54 -11.28 -2.32 -1.24
N PHE A 55 -10.89 -1.20 -0.66
CA PHE A 55 -11.11 0.09 -1.31
C PHE A 55 -10.10 1.11 -0.82
N ALA A 56 -9.59 1.90 -1.74
CA ALA A 56 -8.74 3.05 -1.43
C ALA A 56 -9.08 4.14 -2.45
N ASP A 57 -9.43 5.32 -1.96
CA ASP A 57 -9.71 6.43 -2.86
C ASP A 57 -8.40 7.06 -3.34
N SER A 58 -8.51 8.08 -4.17
CA SER A 58 -7.32 8.70 -4.75
C SER A 58 -6.44 9.37 -3.68
N ALA A 59 -7.05 9.98 -2.67
CA ALA A 59 -6.27 10.62 -1.61
C ALA A 59 -5.48 9.60 -0.82
N SER A 60 -6.08 8.46 -0.51
CA SER A 60 -5.41 7.41 0.24
C SER A 60 -4.32 6.74 -0.61
N THR A 61 -4.62 6.52 -1.88
CA THR A 61 -3.64 5.95 -2.79
C THR A 61 -2.43 6.89 -2.92
N ARG A 62 -2.68 8.19 -2.93
CA ARG A 62 -1.60 9.17 -2.99
C ARG A 62 -0.63 9.06 -1.82
N VAL A 63 -1.14 8.74 -0.62
CA VAL A 63 -0.27 8.52 0.54
C VAL A 63 0.76 7.44 0.23
N LEU A 64 0.32 6.35 -0.37
CA LEU A 64 1.22 5.25 -0.72
C LEU A 64 2.20 5.66 -1.81
N VAL A 65 1.74 6.43 -2.78
CA VAL A 65 2.60 6.90 -3.88
C VAL A 65 3.70 7.81 -3.35
N LEU A 66 3.35 8.73 -2.44
CA LEU A 66 4.35 9.63 -1.87
C LEU A 66 5.35 8.86 -1.01
N ALA A 67 4.88 7.85 -0.28
CA ALA A 67 5.77 7.00 0.48
C ALA A 67 6.74 6.25 -0.43
N ALA A 68 6.25 5.73 -1.55
CA ALA A 68 7.10 5.03 -2.50
C ALA A 68 8.19 5.94 -3.04
N ARG A 69 7.83 7.18 -3.33
CA ARG A 69 8.81 8.16 -3.81
C ARG A 69 9.90 8.42 -2.78
N THR A 70 9.49 8.61 -1.52
CA THR A 70 10.46 8.84 -0.45
C THR A 70 11.41 7.66 -0.30
N LEU A 71 10.86 6.45 -0.33
CA LEU A 71 11.70 5.26 -0.18
C LEU A 71 12.64 5.08 -1.37
N GLN A 72 12.16 5.40 -2.56
CA GLN A 72 13.01 5.32 -3.74
C GLN A 72 14.19 6.29 -3.64
N GLN A 73 13.96 7.46 -3.09
CA GLN A 73 15.02 8.44 -2.89
C GLN A 73 16.05 7.96 -1.87
N ARG A 74 15.67 7.03 -1.01
CA ARG A 74 16.58 6.42 -0.03
C ARG A 74 17.30 5.19 -0.58
N GLY A 75 17.10 4.88 -1.85
CA GLY A 75 17.70 3.71 -2.46
C GLY A 75 16.95 2.42 -2.20
N GLY A 76 15.76 2.52 -1.63
CA GLY A 76 14.93 1.34 -1.37
C GLY A 76 13.65 1.37 -2.17
N GLY A 77 12.56 0.95 -1.56
CA GLY A 77 11.29 0.95 -2.26
C GLY A 77 10.13 0.48 -1.42
N LEU A 78 8.95 0.64 -1.99
CA LEU A 78 7.71 0.18 -1.41
C LEU A 78 7.25 -1.07 -2.13
N VAL A 79 6.93 -2.10 -1.36
CA VAL A 79 6.35 -3.33 -1.89
C VAL A 79 4.89 -3.36 -1.50
N LEU A 80 4.04 -3.56 -2.49
CA LEU A 80 2.61 -3.71 -2.26
C LEU A 80 2.29 -5.19 -2.43
N LEU A 81 1.92 -5.82 -1.33
CA LEU A 81 1.75 -7.27 -1.30
C LEU A 81 0.29 -7.62 -1.46
N ARG A 82 0.00 -8.46 -2.43
CA ARG A 82 -1.33 -8.97 -2.73
C ARG A 82 -2.41 -7.90 -2.82
N PRO A 83 -2.16 -6.80 -3.56
CA PRO A 83 -3.20 -5.79 -3.72
C PRO A 83 -4.34 -6.30 -4.56
N GLN A 84 -5.53 -5.82 -4.27
CA GLN A 84 -6.67 -6.12 -5.11
C GLN A 84 -6.59 -5.30 -6.39
N ARG A 85 -7.27 -5.78 -7.40
CA ARG A 85 -7.14 -5.22 -8.73
C ARG A 85 -7.46 -3.73 -8.81
N VAL A 86 -8.46 -3.30 -8.05
CA VAL A 86 -8.86 -1.89 -8.08
C VAL A 86 -7.72 -0.98 -7.62
N LEU A 87 -6.93 -1.44 -6.64
CA LEU A 87 -5.80 -0.65 -6.17
C LEU A 87 -4.69 -0.60 -7.22
N VAL A 88 -4.43 -1.72 -7.87
CA VAL A 88 -3.44 -1.75 -8.95
C VAL A 88 -3.82 -0.79 -10.06
N GLN A 89 -5.10 -0.80 -10.45
CA GLN A 89 -5.58 0.10 -11.49
C GLN A 89 -5.42 1.56 -11.08
N MET A 90 -5.69 1.86 -9.81
CA MET A 90 -5.51 3.22 -9.33
C MET A 90 -4.05 3.66 -9.39
N MET A 91 -3.14 2.76 -9.05
CA MET A 91 -1.71 3.04 -9.14
C MET A 91 -1.30 3.34 -10.58
N GLU A 92 -1.83 2.56 -11.52
CA GLU A 92 -1.53 2.78 -12.94
C GLU A 92 -2.06 4.12 -13.42
N ILE A 93 -3.29 4.46 -13.01
CA ILE A 93 -3.89 5.74 -13.39
C ILE A 93 -3.05 6.90 -12.87
N MET A 94 -2.49 6.76 -11.69
CA MET A 94 -1.67 7.80 -11.08
C MET A 94 -0.23 7.78 -11.56
N GLY A 95 0.11 6.84 -12.45
CA GLY A 95 1.46 6.73 -12.99
C GLY A 95 2.49 6.23 -11.99
N ALA A 96 2.05 5.52 -10.97
CA ALA A 96 2.92 5.12 -9.88
C ALA A 96 3.31 3.65 -9.94
N ASP A 97 2.83 2.91 -10.92
CA ASP A 97 3.06 1.48 -11.00
C ASP A 97 4.55 1.15 -11.17
N GLN A 98 5.35 2.08 -11.67
CA GLN A 98 6.78 1.84 -11.83
C GLN A 98 7.58 2.14 -10.57
N MET A 99 6.98 2.86 -9.62
CA MET A 99 7.64 3.20 -8.37
C MET A 99 7.36 2.20 -7.26
N ILE A 100 6.41 1.32 -7.49
CA ILE A 100 5.94 0.39 -6.47
C ILE A 100 6.09 -1.01 -6.99
N THR A 101 6.70 -1.87 -6.20
CA THR A 101 6.83 -3.28 -6.56
C THR A 101 5.57 -4.00 -6.09
N ILE A 102 4.88 -4.65 -7.01
CA ILE A 102 3.66 -5.38 -6.69
C ILE A 102 3.98 -6.85 -6.67
N ARG A 103 3.60 -7.53 -5.60
CA ARG A 103 3.82 -8.96 -5.45
C ARG A 103 2.55 -9.66 -5.06
N GLY A 104 2.33 -10.82 -5.66
CA GLY A 104 1.24 -11.70 -5.26
C GLY A 104 -0.12 -11.08 -5.38
N GLN A 105 -0.41 -10.44 -6.53
CA GLN A 105 -1.72 -9.86 -6.73
C GLN A 105 -2.81 -10.79 -6.32
N THR A 106 -3.73 -10.29 -5.54
CA THR A 106 -4.93 -11.01 -5.21
C THR A 106 -5.81 -11.01 -6.43
N GLU A 107 -6.03 -12.21 -6.98
CA GLU A 107 -6.71 -12.20 -8.13
C GLU A 107 -7.94 -12.71 -7.99
N SER A 108 -8.68 -12.11 -8.17
CA SER A 108 -9.87 -12.74 -8.23
C SER A 108 -10.07 -13.35 -9.51
N ARG A 109 -9.79 -13.62 -10.03
CA ARG A 109 -9.95 -13.88 -11.09
C ARG A 109 -10.01 -14.68 -11.71
N PRO A 110 -10.32 -15.00 -12.11
CA PRO A 110 -10.23 -15.66 -12.78
C PRO A 110 -10.29 -15.92 -13.88
N GLU A 111 -10.53 -16.05 -14.24
CA GLU A 111 -10.70 -16.28 -15.09
C GLU A 111 -10.85 -17.00 -15.76
N PRO A 112 -11.16 -17.27 -16.20
CA PRO A 112 -11.33 -17.96 -16.73
C PRO A 112 -11.23 -18.36 -17.80
N GLU A 113 -11.49 -18.71 -18.00
CA GLU A 113 -11.54 -19.07 -18.85
C GLU A 113 -11.78 -19.50 -19.57
N PRO A 114 -11.67 -19.48 -20.08
CA PRO A 114 -12.24 -19.95 -20.90
C PRO A 114 -12.43 -20.71 -21.26
#